data_c3a3443e51335c94d2f602150984a362
#
_entry.id   c3a3443e51335c94d2f602150984a362
#
_cell.length_a   1.000
_cell.length_b   1.000
_cell.length_c   1.000
_cell.angle_alpha   90.00
_cell.angle_beta   90.00
_cell.angle_gamma   90.00
#
_symmetry.space_group_name_H-M   'P 1'
#
loop_
_entity.id
_entity.type
_entity.pdbx_description
1 polymer ?
#
loop_
_entity_poly.entity_id
_entity_poly.type
_entity_poly.pdbx_seq_one_letter_code
_entity_poly.pdbx_strand_id
1 'polypeptide(L)'
;IRLIDEDPRKLTARFLRRFVMERSQQVGWADANHCTTGLRMFLRFLIADGRCSAGLLGAIPKLAHWRLSSLPRVLAPADVERIIASCDLSSPVGMRDRAILLLLARLGLRAGDIVHSRLEDIDWKEATIQVCGKGRRQTRLPLSQEVGQAIVDYLQHARPATCNDELFVRSRAPFRGLGSHCAVSELVDKAICRAGVVKPAR
;
A
#
# COMPACT_ATOMS: atom_id res chain seq x y z
N ILE A 1 24.47 -0.93 -1.75
CA ILE A 1 24.76 -2.17 -0.98
C ILE A 1 26.02 -2.75 -1.57
N ARG A 2 27.19 -2.56 -0.92
CA ARG A 2 28.49 -3.05 -1.38
C ARG A 2 28.73 -4.57 -1.14
N LEU A 3 27.67 -5.36 -1.20
CA LEU A 3 27.80 -6.84 -1.18
C LEU A 3 28.15 -7.44 -2.54
N ILE A 4 28.15 -6.60 -3.59
CA ILE A 4 28.30 -7.05 -4.99
C ILE A 4 29.79 -7.23 -5.38
N ASP A 5 30.70 -6.61 -4.64
CA ASP A 5 32.14 -6.63 -4.97
C ASP A 5 32.93 -7.79 -4.32
N GLU A 6 32.30 -8.56 -3.41
CA GLU A 6 32.96 -9.71 -2.80
C GLU A 6 32.58 -11.01 -3.50
N ASP A 7 33.58 -11.87 -3.74
CA ASP A 7 33.34 -13.22 -4.26
C ASP A 7 32.34 -13.95 -3.34
N PRO A 8 31.17 -14.38 -3.86
CA PRO A 8 30.16 -15.08 -3.06
C PRO A 8 30.68 -16.29 -2.30
N ARG A 9 31.78 -16.90 -2.78
CA ARG A 9 32.44 -18.02 -2.13
C ARG A 9 33.12 -17.68 -0.80
N LYS A 10 33.35 -16.38 -0.54
CA LYS A 10 33.95 -15.87 0.68
C LYS A 10 32.93 -15.51 1.76
N LEU A 11 31.62 -15.63 1.48
CA LEU A 11 30.58 -15.34 2.47
C LEU A 11 30.66 -16.32 3.63
N THR A 12 30.81 -15.75 4.84
CA THR A 12 30.88 -16.52 6.09
C THR A 12 29.63 -16.24 6.96
N ALA A 13 29.29 -17.21 7.81
CA ALA A 13 28.21 -17.06 8.78
C ALA A 13 28.41 -15.84 9.69
N ARG A 14 29.67 -15.58 10.10
CA ARG A 14 30.04 -14.42 10.94
C ARG A 14 29.80 -13.10 10.22
N PHE A 15 30.16 -13.02 8.94
CA PHE A 15 29.92 -11.83 8.12
C PHE A 15 28.42 -11.53 7.97
N LEU A 16 27.62 -12.54 7.65
CA LEU A 16 26.16 -12.40 7.46
C LEU A 16 25.48 -11.93 8.75
N ARG A 17 25.85 -12.52 9.89
CA ARG A 17 25.30 -12.10 11.20
C ARG A 17 25.66 -10.65 11.51
N ARG A 18 26.92 -10.27 11.36
CA ARG A 18 27.38 -8.90 11.59
C ARG A 18 26.65 -7.91 10.71
N PHE A 19 26.56 -8.18 9.43
CA PHE A 19 25.85 -7.33 8.48
C PHE A 19 24.38 -7.10 8.88
N VAL A 20 23.66 -8.16 9.23
CA VAL A 20 22.25 -8.05 9.65
C VAL A 20 22.12 -7.25 10.94
N MET A 21 23.01 -7.47 11.91
CA MET A 21 22.97 -6.75 13.19
C MET A 21 23.28 -5.26 13.01
N GLU A 22 24.32 -4.91 12.28
CA GLU A 22 24.66 -3.52 11.96
C GLU A 22 23.52 -2.83 11.22
N ARG A 23 22.93 -3.52 10.23
CA ARG A 23 21.82 -2.96 9.48
C ARG A 23 20.57 -2.75 10.35
N SER A 24 20.28 -3.67 11.27
CA SER A 24 19.13 -3.55 12.18
C SER A 24 19.25 -2.38 13.16
N GLN A 25 20.47 -1.92 13.45
CA GLN A 25 20.71 -0.75 14.28
C GLN A 25 20.56 0.59 13.51
N GLN A 26 20.81 0.56 12.20
CA GLN A 26 20.80 1.75 11.35
C GLN A 26 19.42 2.10 10.78
N VAL A 27 18.53 1.12 10.67
CA VAL A 27 17.23 1.29 10.01
C VAL A 27 16.10 0.72 10.88
N GLY A 28 14.86 1.12 10.59
CA GLY A 28 13.69 0.58 11.27
C GLY A 28 13.54 -0.93 11.05
N TRP A 29 12.80 -1.59 11.96
CA TRP A 29 12.60 -3.04 11.91
C TRP A 29 12.07 -3.54 10.56
N ALA A 30 11.14 -2.81 9.94
CA ALA A 30 10.56 -3.21 8.64
C ALA A 30 11.62 -3.28 7.54
N ASP A 31 12.49 -2.27 7.46
CA ASP A 31 13.56 -2.20 6.46
C ASP A 31 14.65 -3.25 6.73
N ALA A 32 14.98 -3.46 7.99
CA ALA A 32 15.90 -4.52 8.39
C ALA A 32 15.35 -5.92 8.04
N ASN A 33 14.04 -6.14 8.24
CA ASN A 33 13.37 -7.39 7.87
C ASN A 33 13.29 -7.59 6.35
N HIS A 34 13.02 -6.55 5.58
CA HIS A 34 13.11 -6.60 4.12
C HIS A 34 14.52 -6.94 3.65
N CYS A 35 15.54 -6.32 4.25
CA CYS A 35 16.94 -6.63 3.94
C CYS A 35 17.27 -8.09 4.23
N THR A 36 16.86 -8.64 5.38
CA THR A 36 17.10 -10.05 5.72
C THR A 36 16.36 -11.01 4.79
N THR A 37 15.16 -10.63 4.35
CA THR A 37 14.38 -11.42 3.39
C THR A 37 15.08 -11.46 2.03
N GLY A 38 15.51 -10.30 1.52
CA GLY A 38 16.27 -10.21 0.28
C GLY A 38 17.57 -11.00 0.36
N LEU A 39 18.29 -10.91 1.48
CA LEU A 39 19.52 -11.66 1.72
C LEU A 39 19.29 -13.17 1.71
N ARG A 40 18.19 -13.67 2.31
CA ARG A 40 17.82 -15.10 2.25
C ARG A 40 17.50 -15.55 0.83
N MET A 41 16.78 -14.73 0.06
CA MET A 41 16.49 -15.05 -1.34
C MET A 41 17.77 -15.11 -2.18
N PHE A 42 18.66 -14.14 -1.99
CA PHE A 42 19.96 -14.11 -2.67
C PHE A 42 20.82 -15.32 -2.33
N LEU A 43 20.91 -15.70 -1.06
CA LEU A 43 21.64 -16.91 -0.65
C LEU A 43 21.02 -18.18 -1.24
N ARG A 44 19.69 -18.29 -1.29
CA ARG A 44 19.02 -19.44 -1.94
C ARG A 44 19.41 -19.55 -3.42
N PHE A 45 19.46 -18.43 -4.11
CA PHE A 45 19.94 -18.40 -5.49
C PHE A 45 21.39 -18.89 -5.60
N LEU A 46 22.31 -18.37 -4.78
CA LEU A 46 23.72 -18.76 -4.79
C LEU A 46 23.93 -20.24 -4.41
N ILE A 47 23.11 -20.78 -3.53
CA ILE A 47 23.13 -22.20 -3.16
C ILE A 47 22.68 -23.07 -4.34
N ALA A 48 21.60 -22.68 -5.02
CA ALA A 48 21.10 -23.37 -6.20
C ALA A 48 22.10 -23.33 -7.36
N ASP A 49 22.88 -22.25 -7.47
CA ASP A 49 23.97 -22.06 -8.44
C ASP A 49 25.30 -22.75 -8.01
N GLY A 50 25.31 -23.46 -6.89
CA GLY A 50 26.52 -24.17 -6.38
C GLY A 50 27.62 -23.25 -5.85
N ARG A 51 27.37 -21.96 -5.64
CA ARG A 51 28.38 -20.95 -5.27
C ARG A 51 28.49 -20.74 -3.75
N CYS A 52 27.55 -21.26 -2.97
CA CYS A 52 27.52 -21.16 -1.51
C CYS A 52 27.03 -22.43 -0.84
N SER A 53 27.43 -22.63 0.42
CA SER A 53 26.96 -23.75 1.25
C SER A 53 25.54 -23.49 1.78
N ALA A 54 24.70 -24.54 1.81
CA ALA A 54 23.35 -24.49 2.36
C ALA A 54 23.31 -24.04 3.84
N GLY A 55 24.35 -24.33 4.62
CA GLY A 55 24.46 -23.94 6.03
C GLY A 55 24.44 -22.44 6.29
N LEU A 56 24.76 -21.61 5.26
CA LEU A 56 24.75 -20.15 5.39
C LEU A 56 23.33 -19.56 5.60
N LEU A 57 22.27 -20.23 5.14
CA LEU A 57 20.90 -19.78 5.37
C LEU A 57 20.55 -19.72 6.87
N GLY A 58 21.03 -20.67 7.66
CA GLY A 58 20.83 -20.73 9.10
C GLY A 58 21.61 -19.66 9.86
N ALA A 59 22.60 -19.03 9.23
CA ALA A 59 23.40 -17.98 9.84
C ALA A 59 22.67 -16.62 9.91
N ILE A 60 21.62 -16.42 9.09
CA ILE A 60 20.87 -15.17 9.08
C ILE A 60 19.91 -15.15 10.28
N PRO A 61 20.08 -14.25 11.26
CA PRO A 61 19.22 -14.18 12.43
C PRO A 61 17.79 -13.81 12.05
N LYS A 62 16.83 -14.32 12.81
CA LYS A 62 15.45 -13.83 12.77
C LYS A 62 15.37 -12.57 13.61
N LEU A 63 14.97 -11.46 13.02
CA LEU A 63 14.72 -10.23 13.74
C LEU A 63 13.39 -10.36 14.47
N ALA A 64 13.42 -10.45 15.80
CA ALA A 64 12.22 -10.51 16.61
C ALA A 64 11.45 -9.18 16.47
N HIS A 65 10.15 -9.28 16.24
CA HIS A 65 9.24 -8.16 16.29
C HIS A 65 8.07 -8.51 17.20
N TRP A 66 8.01 -7.85 18.32
CA TRP A 66 6.91 -8.02 19.24
C TRP A 66 5.70 -7.22 18.74
N ARG A 67 4.81 -7.88 18.00
CA ARG A 67 3.64 -7.26 17.37
C ARG A 67 2.76 -6.44 18.33
N LEU A 68 2.82 -6.76 19.62
CA LEU A 68 2.03 -6.13 20.68
C LEU A 68 2.85 -5.13 21.52
N SER A 69 4.09 -4.81 21.12
CA SER A 69 4.91 -3.84 21.86
C SER A 69 4.41 -2.41 21.73
N SER A 70 3.56 -2.12 20.74
CA SER A 70 2.88 -0.84 20.60
C SER A 70 1.42 -1.05 20.21
N LEU A 71 0.53 -0.23 20.75
CA LEU A 71 -0.85 -0.19 20.31
C LEU A 71 -0.93 0.20 18.82
N PRO A 72 -1.90 -0.34 18.07
CA PRO A 72 -2.14 0.11 16.71
C PRO A 72 -2.35 1.62 16.69
N ARG A 73 -1.66 2.30 15.80
CA ARG A 73 -1.82 3.74 15.64
C ARG A 73 -3.02 3.98 14.76
N VAL A 74 -4.00 4.67 15.30
CA VAL A 74 -5.24 5.01 14.62
C VAL A 74 -5.40 6.52 14.59
N LEU A 75 -6.02 7.04 13.54
CA LEU A 75 -6.50 8.41 13.52
C LEU A 75 -7.78 8.50 14.35
N ALA A 76 -7.98 9.61 15.05
CA ALA A 76 -9.24 9.84 15.71
C ALA A 76 -10.38 9.94 14.67
N PRO A 77 -11.59 9.45 14.97
CA PRO A 77 -12.71 9.55 14.03
C PRO A 77 -12.94 10.98 13.52
N ALA A 78 -12.84 11.97 14.38
CA ALA A 78 -12.97 13.38 14.01
C ALA A 78 -11.90 13.83 12.99
N ASP A 79 -10.67 13.30 13.09
CA ASP A 79 -9.62 13.60 12.12
C ASP A 79 -9.89 12.95 10.77
N VAL A 80 -10.47 11.75 10.75
CA VAL A 80 -10.90 11.10 9.50
C VAL A 80 -11.96 11.93 8.79
N GLU A 81 -12.96 12.43 9.53
CA GLU A 81 -13.99 13.32 8.96
C GLU A 81 -13.38 14.61 8.41
N ARG A 82 -12.45 15.23 9.13
CA ARG A 82 -11.73 16.43 8.67
C ARG A 82 -10.95 16.17 7.39
N ILE A 83 -10.30 15.00 7.27
CA ILE A 83 -9.55 14.61 6.08
C ILE A 83 -10.50 14.47 4.89
N ILE A 84 -11.65 13.80 5.06
CA ILE A 84 -12.66 13.66 4.00
C ILE A 84 -13.23 15.03 3.61
N ALA A 85 -13.55 15.85 4.57
CA ALA A 85 -14.09 17.20 4.36
C ALA A 85 -13.08 18.17 3.71
N SER A 86 -11.78 17.89 3.79
CA SER A 86 -10.74 18.71 3.16
C SER A 86 -10.71 18.65 1.63
N CYS A 87 -11.51 17.77 1.02
CA CYS A 87 -11.58 17.65 -0.43
C CYS A 87 -12.36 18.79 -1.06
N ASP A 88 -11.76 19.46 -2.03
CA ASP A 88 -12.44 20.51 -2.80
C ASP A 88 -13.39 19.89 -3.83
N LEU A 89 -14.68 19.91 -3.55
CA LEU A 89 -15.72 19.33 -4.40
C LEU A 89 -16.03 20.16 -5.66
N SER A 90 -15.45 21.34 -5.80
CA SER A 90 -15.54 22.12 -7.03
C SER A 90 -14.54 21.64 -8.09
N SER A 91 -13.57 20.83 -7.70
CA SER A 91 -12.53 20.29 -8.58
C SER A 91 -12.74 18.81 -8.90
N PRO A 92 -12.48 18.39 -10.16
CA PRO A 92 -12.54 16.98 -10.55
C PRO A 92 -11.62 16.07 -9.71
N VAL A 93 -10.47 16.60 -9.31
CA VAL A 93 -9.51 15.87 -8.44
C VAL A 93 -10.09 15.67 -7.06
N GLY A 94 -10.70 16.70 -6.50
CA GLY A 94 -11.27 16.62 -5.14
C GLY A 94 -12.48 15.69 -5.06
N MET A 95 -13.35 15.67 -6.09
CA MET A 95 -14.46 14.69 -6.17
C MET A 95 -13.93 13.26 -6.21
N ARG A 96 -12.93 12.99 -7.05
CA ARG A 96 -12.27 11.68 -7.11
C ARG A 96 -11.66 11.30 -5.75
N ASP A 97 -10.89 12.20 -5.20
CA ASP A 97 -10.14 11.97 -3.97
C ASP A 97 -11.09 11.71 -2.78
N ARG A 98 -12.24 12.43 -2.72
CA ARG A 98 -13.28 12.19 -1.73
C ARG A 98 -13.89 10.79 -1.86
N ALA A 99 -14.24 10.35 -3.06
CA ALA A 99 -14.77 9.00 -3.27
C ALA A 99 -13.77 7.92 -2.82
N ILE A 100 -12.48 8.09 -3.14
CA ILE A 100 -11.42 7.19 -2.71
C ILE A 100 -11.28 7.19 -1.18
N LEU A 101 -11.24 8.36 -0.54
CA LEU A 101 -11.11 8.46 0.91
C LEU A 101 -12.30 7.82 1.64
N LEU A 102 -13.51 7.97 1.12
CA LEU A 102 -14.70 7.33 1.67
C LEU A 102 -14.63 5.80 1.55
N LEU A 103 -14.21 5.27 0.40
CA LEU A 103 -14.01 3.83 0.22
C LEU A 103 -12.97 3.27 1.20
N LEU A 104 -11.87 3.99 1.41
CA LEU A 104 -10.84 3.60 2.38
C LEU A 104 -11.37 3.66 3.83
N ALA A 105 -12.08 4.74 4.19
CA ALA A 105 -12.50 4.99 5.58
C ALA A 105 -13.74 4.18 5.99
N ARG A 106 -14.73 4.04 5.10
CA ARG A 106 -16.02 3.39 5.43
C ARG A 106 -16.02 1.89 5.15
N LEU A 107 -15.38 1.47 4.05
CA LEU A 107 -15.34 0.06 3.67
C LEU A 107 -14.01 -0.64 4.03
N GLY A 108 -13.01 0.09 4.49
CA GLY A 108 -11.72 -0.47 4.85
C GLY A 108 -10.96 -1.07 3.66
N LEU A 109 -11.19 -0.58 2.44
CA LEU A 109 -10.52 -1.08 1.26
C LEU A 109 -9.01 -0.79 1.34
N ARG A 110 -8.22 -1.68 0.76
CA ARG A 110 -6.78 -1.44 0.63
C ARG A 110 -6.51 -0.54 -0.57
N ALA A 111 -5.37 0.16 -0.54
CA ALA A 111 -4.94 0.97 -1.68
C ALA A 111 -4.87 0.16 -2.99
N GLY A 112 -4.48 -1.12 -2.91
CA GLY A 112 -4.49 -2.02 -4.07
C GLY A 112 -5.90 -2.31 -4.58
N ASP A 113 -6.89 -2.47 -3.71
CA ASP A 113 -8.28 -2.71 -4.10
C ASP A 113 -8.84 -1.48 -4.85
N ILE A 114 -8.53 -0.26 -4.39
CA ILE A 114 -8.88 0.99 -5.07
C ILE A 114 -8.28 1.08 -6.48
N VAL A 115 -6.98 0.74 -6.61
CA VAL A 115 -6.26 0.83 -7.90
C VAL A 115 -6.82 -0.13 -8.94
N HIS A 116 -7.26 -1.31 -8.51
CA HIS A 116 -7.75 -2.35 -9.41
C HIS A 116 -9.28 -2.37 -9.55
N SER A 117 -10.01 -1.49 -8.84
CA SER A 117 -11.46 -1.42 -8.97
C SER A 117 -11.87 -0.96 -10.35
N ARG A 118 -12.93 -1.60 -10.89
CA ARG A 118 -13.48 -1.35 -12.21
C ARG A 118 -14.91 -0.83 -12.12
N LEU A 119 -15.42 -0.27 -13.21
CA LEU A 119 -16.79 0.19 -13.30
C LEU A 119 -17.78 -0.97 -13.11
N GLU A 120 -17.46 -2.14 -13.64
CA GLU A 120 -18.28 -3.37 -13.54
C GLU A 120 -18.33 -3.99 -12.14
N ASP A 121 -17.40 -3.61 -11.24
CA ASP A 121 -17.38 -4.11 -9.86
C ASP A 121 -18.52 -3.52 -9.01
N ILE A 122 -19.20 -2.48 -9.49
CA ILE A 122 -20.29 -1.84 -8.75
C ILE A 122 -21.64 -2.37 -9.26
N ASP A 123 -22.36 -3.01 -8.36
CA ASP A 123 -23.76 -3.37 -8.57
C ASP A 123 -24.65 -2.26 -7.99
N TRP A 124 -25.13 -1.38 -8.86
CA TRP A 124 -25.97 -0.25 -8.46
C TRP A 124 -27.36 -0.66 -7.97
N LYS A 125 -27.87 -1.82 -8.40
CA LYS A 125 -29.20 -2.32 -7.99
C LYS A 125 -29.16 -2.84 -6.55
N GLU A 126 -28.11 -3.61 -6.25
CA GLU A 126 -27.90 -4.20 -4.95
C GLU A 126 -27.10 -3.27 -4.00
N ALA A 127 -26.69 -2.10 -4.48
CA ALA A 127 -25.82 -1.15 -3.75
C ALA A 127 -24.60 -1.84 -3.14
N THR A 128 -23.85 -2.60 -3.94
CA THR A 128 -22.64 -3.32 -3.51
C THR A 128 -21.46 -3.06 -4.42
N ILE A 129 -20.26 -3.19 -3.86
CA ILE A 129 -19.02 -3.22 -4.62
C ILE A 129 -18.32 -4.56 -4.43
N GLN A 130 -17.87 -5.15 -5.53
CA GLN A 130 -17.08 -6.37 -5.51
C GLN A 130 -15.60 -6.01 -5.40
N VAL A 131 -14.88 -6.62 -4.48
CA VAL A 131 -13.44 -6.42 -4.32
C VAL A 131 -12.70 -7.75 -4.34
N CYS A 132 -11.53 -7.76 -4.95
CA CYS A 132 -10.69 -8.94 -5.04
C CYS A 132 -9.61 -8.89 -3.95
N GLY A 133 -9.87 -9.52 -2.81
CA GLY A 133 -8.95 -9.55 -1.68
C GLY A 133 -7.68 -10.39 -1.91
N LYS A 134 -6.78 -10.36 -0.94
CA LYS A 134 -5.55 -11.16 -0.95
C LYS A 134 -5.88 -12.64 -1.11
N GLY A 135 -5.29 -13.29 -2.11
CA GLY A 135 -5.57 -14.70 -2.44
C GLY A 135 -6.72 -14.89 -3.44
N ARG A 136 -7.08 -13.87 -4.21
CA ARG A 136 -8.15 -13.89 -5.25
C ARG A 136 -9.55 -14.21 -4.70
N ARG A 137 -9.77 -14.04 -3.40
CA ARG A 137 -11.12 -14.14 -2.84
C ARG A 137 -11.91 -12.90 -3.23
N GLN A 138 -13.01 -13.09 -3.94
CA GLN A 138 -13.98 -12.04 -4.21
C GLN A 138 -14.89 -11.86 -2.99
N THR A 139 -15.08 -10.61 -2.60
CA THR A 139 -15.97 -10.24 -1.49
C THR A 139 -16.84 -9.09 -1.97
N ARG A 140 -18.14 -9.19 -1.72
CA ARG A 140 -19.09 -8.09 -1.95
C ARG A 140 -19.25 -7.30 -0.65
N LEU A 141 -19.12 -6.00 -0.73
CA LEU A 141 -19.27 -5.07 0.39
C LEU A 141 -20.43 -4.13 0.09
N PRO A 142 -21.29 -3.83 1.08
CA PRO A 142 -22.39 -2.89 0.88
C PRO A 142 -21.83 -1.47 0.72
N LEU A 143 -22.38 -0.72 -0.24
CA LEU A 143 -22.14 0.69 -0.43
C LEU A 143 -23.14 1.48 0.43
N SER A 144 -22.65 2.27 1.38
CA SER A 144 -23.50 3.24 2.05
C SER A 144 -23.92 4.36 1.08
N GLN A 145 -25.02 5.04 1.38
CA GLN A 145 -25.50 6.17 0.58
C GLN A 145 -24.42 7.22 0.34
N GLU A 146 -23.64 7.55 1.36
CA GLU A 146 -22.55 8.53 1.28
C GLU A 146 -21.46 8.11 0.28
N VAL A 147 -21.05 6.86 0.33
CA VAL A 147 -20.01 6.31 -0.56
C VAL A 147 -20.53 6.21 -1.99
N GLY A 148 -21.74 5.67 -2.16
CA GLY A 148 -22.38 5.55 -3.46
C GLY A 148 -22.54 6.90 -4.14
N GLN A 149 -23.05 7.90 -3.42
CA GLN A 149 -23.22 9.25 -3.95
C GLN A 149 -21.90 9.88 -4.38
N ALA A 150 -20.85 9.76 -3.58
CA ALA A 150 -19.54 10.30 -3.94
C ALA A 150 -18.94 9.64 -5.21
N ILE A 151 -19.20 8.34 -5.41
CA ILE A 151 -18.79 7.66 -6.65
C ILE A 151 -19.60 8.18 -7.83
N VAL A 152 -20.91 8.32 -7.68
CA VAL A 152 -21.81 8.87 -8.74
C VAL A 152 -21.38 10.29 -9.12
N ASP A 153 -21.16 11.16 -8.14
CA ASP A 153 -20.70 12.53 -8.36
C ASP A 153 -19.39 12.57 -9.16
N TYR A 154 -18.44 11.71 -8.79
CA TYR A 154 -17.20 11.60 -9.54
C TYR A 154 -17.43 11.11 -10.97
N LEU A 155 -18.21 10.05 -11.16
CA LEU A 155 -18.45 9.47 -12.48
C LEU A 155 -19.17 10.44 -13.42
N GLN A 156 -20.13 11.19 -12.92
CA GLN A 156 -20.96 12.10 -13.72
C GLN A 156 -20.29 13.44 -14.01
N HIS A 157 -19.52 13.98 -13.05
CA HIS A 157 -19.07 15.37 -13.14
C HIS A 157 -17.55 15.53 -13.19
N ALA A 158 -16.77 14.50 -12.87
CA ALA A 158 -15.34 14.66 -12.67
C ALA A 158 -14.46 13.64 -13.39
N ARG A 159 -15.01 12.46 -13.72
CA ARG A 159 -14.24 11.42 -14.41
C ARG A 159 -13.99 11.82 -15.86
N PRO A 160 -12.72 11.91 -16.30
CA PRO A 160 -12.42 12.20 -17.70
C PRO A 160 -13.02 11.14 -18.64
N ALA A 161 -13.45 11.58 -19.82
CA ALA A 161 -13.88 10.66 -20.88
C ALA A 161 -12.67 9.81 -21.32
N THR A 162 -12.79 8.51 -21.17
CA THR A 162 -11.77 7.51 -21.51
C THR A 162 -12.41 6.17 -21.79
N CYS A 163 -11.77 5.36 -22.62
CA CYS A 163 -12.17 3.96 -22.86
C CYS A 163 -11.63 2.99 -21.79
N ASN A 164 -10.97 3.48 -20.74
CA ASN A 164 -10.53 2.63 -19.64
C ASN A 164 -11.69 2.25 -18.73
N ASP A 165 -11.69 1.01 -18.26
CA ASP A 165 -12.73 0.45 -17.38
C ASP A 165 -12.41 0.67 -15.90
N GLU A 166 -11.21 1.16 -15.55
CA GLU A 166 -10.87 1.43 -14.15
C GLU A 166 -11.81 2.49 -13.57
N LEU A 167 -12.32 2.23 -12.38
CA LEU A 167 -13.21 3.14 -11.68
C LEU A 167 -12.56 4.51 -11.50
N PHE A 168 -11.31 4.53 -11.00
CA PHE A 168 -10.56 5.75 -10.75
C PHE A 168 -9.42 5.91 -11.73
N VAL A 169 -9.40 7.05 -12.41
CA VAL A 169 -8.37 7.38 -13.40
C VAL A 169 -7.60 8.64 -13.00
N ARG A 170 -6.43 8.83 -13.63
CA ARG A 170 -5.62 10.03 -13.47
C ARG A 170 -6.36 11.25 -14.02
N SER A 171 -6.16 12.40 -13.38
CA SER A 171 -6.74 13.68 -13.80
C SER A 171 -5.99 14.36 -14.95
N ARG A 172 -4.86 13.80 -15.39
CA ARG A 172 -4.04 14.29 -16.49
C ARG A 172 -3.85 13.21 -17.53
N ALA A 173 -3.84 13.58 -18.80
CA ALA A 173 -3.56 12.67 -19.89
C ALA A 173 -2.16 12.04 -19.77
N PRO A 174 -1.99 10.79 -20.20
CA PRO A 174 -3.05 9.88 -20.65
C PRO A 174 -3.94 9.42 -19.48
N PHE A 175 -5.28 9.49 -19.69
CA PHE A 175 -6.29 9.14 -18.68
C PHE A 175 -6.35 7.63 -18.45
N ARG A 176 -5.38 7.11 -17.74
CA ARG A 176 -5.25 5.71 -17.34
C ARG A 176 -5.56 5.56 -15.85
N GLY A 177 -5.77 4.34 -15.40
CA GLY A 177 -5.89 4.03 -13.98
C GLY A 177 -4.76 4.60 -13.13
N LEU A 178 -4.93 4.61 -11.83
CA LEU A 178 -3.96 5.23 -10.88
C LEU A 178 -2.58 4.57 -10.93
N GLY A 179 -2.48 3.36 -11.44
CA GLY A 179 -1.25 2.64 -11.76
C GLY A 179 -0.58 1.93 -10.58
N SER A 180 -0.57 2.51 -9.39
CA SER A 180 0.01 1.85 -8.22
C SER A 180 -0.64 2.30 -6.91
N HIS A 181 -0.53 1.44 -5.89
CA HIS A 181 -0.95 1.77 -4.52
C HIS A 181 -0.23 3.01 -3.94
N CYS A 182 0.95 3.36 -4.45
CA CYS A 182 1.66 4.58 -4.04
C CYS A 182 0.86 5.84 -4.38
N ALA A 183 0.16 5.86 -5.52
CA ALA A 183 -0.69 7.00 -5.89
C ALA A 183 -1.82 7.23 -4.89
N VAL A 184 -2.43 6.16 -4.37
CA VAL A 184 -3.45 6.24 -3.32
C VAL A 184 -2.83 6.72 -2.00
N SER A 185 -1.64 6.22 -1.66
CA SER A 185 -0.93 6.67 -0.45
C SER A 185 -0.58 8.15 -0.50
N GLU A 186 -0.08 8.64 -1.65
CA GLU A 186 0.21 10.07 -1.85
C GLU A 186 -1.06 10.94 -1.77
N LEU A 187 -2.18 10.44 -2.29
CA LEU A 187 -3.48 11.11 -2.19
C LEU A 187 -3.88 11.28 -0.73
N VAL A 188 -3.81 10.19 0.06
CA VAL A 188 -4.12 10.20 1.50
C VAL A 188 -3.18 11.17 2.23
N ASP A 189 -1.88 11.13 1.93
CA ASP A 189 -0.89 12.01 2.53
C ASP A 189 -1.19 13.49 2.27
N LYS A 190 -1.55 13.84 1.03
CA LYS A 190 -1.96 15.19 0.65
C LYS A 190 -3.25 15.63 1.36
N ALA A 191 -4.22 14.71 1.50
CA ALA A 191 -5.46 15.00 2.22
C ALA A 191 -5.23 15.24 3.72
N ILE A 192 -4.39 14.44 4.37
CA ILE A 192 -3.96 14.62 5.76
C ILE A 192 -3.30 16.00 5.94
N CYS A 193 -2.41 16.37 5.03
CA CYS A 193 -1.74 17.67 5.06
C CYS A 193 -2.72 18.84 4.90
N ARG A 194 -3.66 18.75 3.94
CA ARG A 194 -4.72 19.78 3.75
C ARG A 194 -5.60 19.95 4.98
N ALA A 195 -5.94 18.83 5.62
CA ALA A 195 -6.77 18.84 6.83
C ALA A 195 -6.03 19.35 8.08
N GLY A 196 -4.72 19.61 8.03
CA GLY A 196 -3.91 19.97 9.17
C GLY A 196 -3.87 18.90 10.27
N VAL A 197 -4.02 17.62 9.88
CA VAL A 197 -3.98 16.49 10.80
C VAL A 197 -2.54 16.01 10.97
N VAL A 198 -2.12 15.85 12.22
CA VAL A 198 -0.79 15.32 12.54
C VAL A 198 -0.82 13.80 12.40
N LYS A 199 0.02 13.26 11.52
CA LYS A 199 0.20 11.82 11.44
C LYS A 199 0.74 11.28 12.76
N PRO A 200 0.17 10.19 13.30
CA PRO A 200 0.78 9.54 14.46
C PRO A 200 2.22 9.14 14.09
N ALA A 201 3.19 9.58 14.92
CA ALA A 201 4.63 9.36 14.68
C ALA A 201 4.94 7.86 14.46
N ARG A 202 5.84 7.54 13.56
CA ARG A 202 6.28 6.17 13.28
C ARG A 202 6.98 5.54 14.49
#